data_54242e5a074bb7f1f282b0657da7970c
#
_entry.id   54242e5a074bb7f1f282b0657da7970c
#
_cell.length_a   1.000
_cell.length_b   1.000
_cell.length_c   1.000
_cell.angle_alpha   90.00
_cell.angle_beta   90.00
_cell.angle_gamma   90.00
#
_symmetry.space_group_name_H-M   'P 1'
#
loop_
_entity.id
_entity.type
_entity.pdbx_description
1 polymer ?
#
loop_
_entity_poly.entity_id
_entity_poly.type
_entity_poly.pdbx_seq_one_letter_code
_entity_poly.pdbx_strand_id
1 'polypeptide(L)'
;ISVEEVVAIYLPLSRLLALYVAATQGLFKATQRFLGAADGKVPYIIGVAGSVAVGKSTTARVLKALLSRWPNTPKVELVTTDGFLYPNAVLQRDGLMEKKGFPESYDGPALLRFLSDVKAGKRNVRAPIYSHLVYDVVADEHVVVDRPDILIVEGLNVLNPGRRPKDGEAVPVVSDYFDFSVYLHAEEALLEKWYIARFMRLRETAFRDPRSYFRKYAELSEEQAMATAKGIWTRINLANLHDNVLPT
;
A
#
# COMPACT_ATOMS: atom_id res chain seq x y z
N ILE A 1 7.60 -15.62 -3.13
CA ILE A 1 7.93 -15.93 -1.72
C ILE A 1 7.81 -17.44 -1.54
N SER A 2 8.90 -18.10 -1.14
CA SER A 2 8.93 -19.53 -0.84
C SER A 2 8.53 -19.81 0.61
N VAL A 3 8.28 -21.07 0.95
CA VAL A 3 7.96 -21.47 2.34
C VAL A 3 9.17 -21.22 3.24
N GLU A 4 10.38 -21.51 2.76
CA GLU A 4 11.64 -21.29 3.46
C GLU A 4 11.83 -19.81 3.81
N GLU A 5 11.51 -18.93 2.87
CA GLU A 5 11.56 -17.48 3.04
C GLU A 5 10.52 -17.00 4.08
N VAL A 6 9.32 -17.58 4.06
CA VAL A 6 8.31 -17.28 5.09
C VAL A 6 8.81 -17.68 6.48
N VAL A 7 9.41 -18.86 6.61
CA VAL A 7 9.93 -19.36 7.90
C VAL A 7 11.13 -18.55 8.37
N ALA A 8 12.06 -18.20 7.48
CA ALA A 8 13.30 -17.54 7.83
C ALA A 8 13.15 -16.03 8.10
N ILE A 9 12.19 -15.36 7.44
CA ILE A 9 12.07 -13.90 7.47
C ILE A 9 10.72 -13.46 8.06
N TYR A 10 9.63 -13.88 7.44
CA TYR A 10 8.30 -13.32 7.76
C TYR A 10 7.77 -13.81 9.11
N LEU A 11 8.02 -15.05 9.48
CA LEU A 11 7.57 -15.60 10.75
C LEU A 11 8.27 -14.92 11.95
N PRO A 12 9.61 -14.78 11.99
CA PRO A 12 10.29 -14.00 13.03
C PRO A 12 9.86 -12.54 13.06
N LEU A 13 9.70 -11.87 11.88
CA LEU A 13 9.20 -10.51 11.79
C LEU A 13 7.79 -10.39 12.38
N SER A 14 6.89 -11.32 12.05
CA SER A 14 5.53 -11.31 12.59
C SER A 14 5.52 -11.47 14.13
N ARG A 15 6.45 -12.26 14.68
CA ARG A 15 6.61 -12.40 16.12
C ARG A 15 7.09 -11.11 16.77
N LEU A 16 8.10 -10.46 16.18
CA LEU A 16 8.59 -9.17 16.65
C LEU A 16 7.48 -8.12 16.65
N LEU A 17 6.73 -8.03 15.56
CA LEU A 17 5.60 -7.09 15.44
C LEU A 17 4.51 -7.38 16.47
N ALA A 18 4.18 -8.66 16.73
CA ALA A 18 3.22 -9.02 17.78
C ALA A 18 3.67 -8.57 19.18
N LEU A 19 4.98 -8.60 19.47
CA LEU A 19 5.53 -8.07 20.72
C LEU A 19 5.40 -6.55 20.81
N TYR A 20 5.69 -5.82 19.75
CA TYR A 20 5.52 -4.36 19.72
C TYR A 20 4.05 -3.95 19.89
N VAL A 21 3.14 -4.64 19.19
CA VAL A 21 1.69 -4.40 19.36
C VAL A 21 1.26 -4.62 20.80
N ALA A 22 1.68 -5.72 21.42
CA ALA A 22 1.34 -6.01 22.81
C ALA A 22 1.85 -4.95 23.78
N ALA A 23 3.10 -4.47 23.60
CA ALA A 23 3.70 -3.40 24.40
C ALA A 23 2.96 -2.07 24.21
N THR A 24 2.65 -1.68 22.98
CA THR A 24 1.91 -0.44 22.66
C THR A 24 0.49 -0.48 23.26
N GLN A 25 -0.22 -1.59 23.12
CA GLN A 25 -1.55 -1.75 23.73
C GLN A 25 -1.49 -1.73 25.26
N GLY A 26 -0.48 -2.33 25.86
CA GLY A 26 -0.25 -2.30 27.31
C GLY A 26 -0.02 -0.87 27.82
N LEU A 27 0.85 -0.11 27.16
CA LEU A 27 1.12 1.28 27.49
C LEU A 27 -0.13 2.14 27.32
N PHE A 28 -0.86 1.99 26.22
CA PHE A 28 -2.09 2.71 25.97
C PHE A 28 -3.13 2.49 27.09
N LYS A 29 -3.38 1.22 27.47
CA LYS A 29 -4.29 0.88 28.56
C LYS A 29 -3.85 1.49 29.90
N ALA A 30 -2.56 1.44 30.22
CA ALA A 30 -2.04 2.04 31.45
C ALA A 30 -2.26 3.58 31.46
N THR A 31 -2.02 4.25 30.33
CA THR A 31 -2.25 5.69 30.16
C THR A 31 -3.74 6.03 30.30
N GLN A 32 -4.64 5.26 29.67
CA GLN A 32 -6.09 5.48 29.80
C GLN A 32 -6.55 5.37 31.26
N ARG A 33 -6.08 4.34 31.98
CA ARG A 33 -6.40 4.19 33.42
C ARG A 33 -5.89 5.35 34.25
N PHE A 34 -4.66 5.81 33.99
CA PHE A 34 -4.08 6.97 34.70
C PHE A 34 -4.90 8.24 34.47
N LEU A 35 -5.41 8.44 33.25
CA LEU A 35 -6.24 9.60 32.87
C LEU A 35 -7.72 9.45 33.28
N GLY A 36 -8.13 8.33 33.88
CA GLY A 36 -9.54 8.08 34.19
C GLY A 36 -10.45 7.96 32.96
N ALA A 37 -9.87 7.71 31.78
CA ALA A 37 -10.61 7.57 30.56
C ALA A 37 -11.18 6.13 30.41
N ALA A 38 -12.24 5.99 29.61
CA ALA A 38 -12.83 4.69 29.32
C ALA A 38 -11.84 3.80 28.57
N ASP A 39 -11.92 2.49 28.81
CA ASP A 39 -11.10 1.50 28.09
C ASP A 39 -11.26 1.66 26.57
N GLY A 40 -10.15 2.01 25.92
CA GLY A 40 -10.04 2.19 24.49
C GLY A 40 -9.06 1.20 23.87
N LYS A 41 -9.04 1.15 22.55
CA LYS A 41 -8.09 0.38 21.76
C LYS A 41 -7.51 1.31 20.69
N VAL A 42 -6.20 1.38 20.63
CA VAL A 42 -5.51 2.11 19.57
C VAL A 42 -5.00 1.10 18.53
N PRO A 43 -5.40 1.22 17.26
CA PRO A 43 -4.85 0.37 16.22
C PRO A 43 -3.34 0.60 16.04
N TYR A 44 -2.59 -0.50 15.87
CA TYR A 44 -1.18 -0.46 15.49
C TYR A 44 -1.10 -0.42 13.96
N ILE A 45 -0.48 0.61 13.40
CA ILE A 45 -0.47 0.81 11.95
C ILE A 45 0.91 0.48 11.39
N ILE A 46 0.96 -0.43 10.41
CA ILE A 46 2.18 -0.87 9.75
C ILE A 46 2.16 -0.40 8.30
N GLY A 47 3.13 0.43 7.91
CA GLY A 47 3.36 0.81 6.52
C GLY A 47 4.18 -0.22 5.77
N VAL A 48 3.78 -0.59 4.55
CA VAL A 48 4.55 -1.47 3.65
C VAL A 48 4.81 -0.73 2.34
N ALA A 49 6.05 -0.32 2.14
CA ALA A 49 6.51 0.46 1.01
C ALA A 49 7.47 -0.31 0.09
N GLY A 50 7.79 0.27 -1.04
CA GLY A 50 8.75 -0.23 -2.02
C GLY A 50 8.28 -0.04 -3.46
N SER A 51 9.12 -0.36 -4.43
CA SER A 51 8.87 -0.17 -5.86
C SER A 51 7.71 -1.01 -6.41
N VAL A 52 7.27 -0.67 -7.61
CA VAL A 52 6.43 -1.57 -8.45
C VAL A 52 7.17 -2.90 -8.64
N ALA A 53 6.44 -4.00 -8.65
CA ALA A 53 6.93 -5.38 -8.83
C ALA A 53 7.81 -5.95 -7.71
N VAL A 54 8.21 -5.20 -6.66
CA VAL A 54 9.04 -5.71 -5.56
C VAL A 54 8.34 -6.73 -4.65
N GLY A 55 7.01 -6.86 -4.74
CA GLY A 55 6.27 -7.85 -3.97
C GLY A 55 5.53 -7.32 -2.73
N LYS A 56 5.34 -6.00 -2.59
CA LYS A 56 4.63 -5.36 -1.46
C LYS A 56 3.32 -6.04 -1.09
N SER A 57 2.43 -6.21 -2.07
CA SER A 57 1.09 -6.78 -1.83
C SER A 57 1.14 -8.26 -1.40
N THR A 58 2.16 -9.00 -1.84
CA THR A 58 2.39 -10.38 -1.38
C THR A 58 2.90 -10.37 0.07
N THR A 59 3.89 -9.55 0.37
CA THR A 59 4.41 -9.34 1.73
C THR A 59 3.32 -8.92 2.70
N ALA A 60 2.52 -7.93 2.34
CA ALA A 60 1.43 -7.44 3.18
C ALA A 60 0.39 -8.54 3.50
N ARG A 61 0.04 -9.38 2.50
CA ARG A 61 -0.87 -10.52 2.70
C ARG A 61 -0.25 -11.61 3.56
N VAL A 62 1.02 -11.93 3.39
CA VAL A 62 1.74 -12.89 4.23
C VAL A 62 1.79 -12.38 5.67
N LEU A 63 2.15 -11.12 5.89
CA LEU A 63 2.16 -10.51 7.22
C LEU A 63 0.76 -10.51 7.84
N LYS A 64 -0.29 -10.15 7.09
CA LYS A 64 -1.69 -10.24 7.57
C LYS A 64 -2.01 -11.66 8.05
N ALA A 65 -1.70 -12.68 7.23
CA ALA A 65 -1.99 -14.06 7.54
C ALA A 65 -1.23 -14.58 8.79
N LEU A 66 0.03 -14.17 8.96
CA LEU A 66 0.84 -14.56 10.11
C LEU A 66 0.42 -13.82 11.38
N LEU A 67 0.23 -12.50 11.29
CA LEU A 67 -0.15 -11.66 12.43
C LEU A 67 -1.52 -12.03 12.99
N SER A 68 -2.48 -12.39 12.14
CA SER A 68 -3.82 -12.84 12.57
C SER A 68 -3.82 -14.16 13.35
N ARG A 69 -2.72 -14.91 13.35
CA ARG A 69 -2.58 -16.16 14.12
C ARG A 69 -2.08 -15.95 15.54
N TRP A 70 -1.55 -14.78 15.85
CA TRP A 70 -1.10 -14.47 17.20
C TRP A 70 -2.30 -14.12 18.09
N PRO A 71 -2.41 -14.72 19.31
CA PRO A 71 -3.58 -14.54 20.17
C PRO A 71 -3.89 -13.09 20.53
N ASN A 72 -2.87 -12.23 20.56
CA ASN A 72 -2.99 -10.83 20.96
C ASN A 72 -3.40 -9.90 19.79
N THR A 73 -3.43 -10.41 18.56
CA THR A 73 -3.70 -9.61 17.35
C THR A 73 -4.64 -10.31 16.36
N PRO A 74 -5.80 -10.83 16.81
CA PRO A 74 -6.67 -11.62 15.94
C PRO A 74 -7.31 -10.80 14.81
N LYS A 75 -7.45 -9.48 14.97
CA LYS A 75 -8.11 -8.61 13.98
C LYS A 75 -7.06 -7.78 13.25
N VAL A 76 -6.60 -8.31 12.11
CA VAL A 76 -5.64 -7.63 11.23
C VAL A 76 -6.33 -7.25 9.92
N GLU A 77 -6.31 -5.97 9.59
CA GLU A 77 -6.83 -5.45 8.33
C GLU A 77 -5.71 -5.01 7.41
N LEU A 78 -5.99 -5.03 6.10
CA LEU A 78 -5.07 -4.62 5.05
C LEU A 78 -5.80 -3.67 4.10
N VAL A 79 -5.22 -2.50 3.90
CA VAL A 79 -5.69 -1.49 2.96
C VAL A 79 -4.56 -1.13 2.01
N THR A 80 -4.85 -1.08 0.72
CA THR A 80 -3.92 -0.60 -0.30
C THR A 80 -4.19 0.88 -0.59
N THR A 81 -3.16 1.67 -0.74
CA THR A 81 -3.32 3.10 -1.05
C THR A 81 -3.83 3.35 -2.46
N ASP A 82 -3.78 2.36 -3.34
CA ASP A 82 -4.32 2.48 -4.71
C ASP A 82 -5.83 2.84 -4.71
N GLY A 83 -6.59 2.48 -3.66
CA GLY A 83 -7.97 2.92 -3.49
C GLY A 83 -8.12 4.44 -3.34
N PHE A 84 -7.07 5.13 -2.93
CA PHE A 84 -7.05 6.59 -2.79
C PHE A 84 -6.46 7.30 -4.02
N LEU A 85 -6.23 6.61 -5.13
CA LEU A 85 -5.96 7.25 -6.41
C LEU A 85 -7.20 8.05 -6.86
N TYR A 86 -6.97 9.18 -7.51
CA TYR A 86 -8.07 9.85 -8.21
C TYR A 86 -8.62 8.95 -9.31
N PRO A 87 -9.95 8.96 -9.55
CA PRO A 87 -10.57 8.23 -10.68
C PRO A 87 -9.94 8.61 -12.01
N ASN A 88 -9.88 7.67 -12.95
CA ASN A 88 -9.30 7.90 -14.28
C ASN A 88 -9.88 9.13 -14.98
N ALA A 89 -11.18 9.39 -14.83
CA ALA A 89 -11.83 10.57 -15.39
C ALA A 89 -11.21 11.89 -14.88
N VAL A 90 -10.85 11.93 -13.59
CA VAL A 90 -10.17 13.08 -12.98
C VAL A 90 -8.74 13.19 -13.49
N LEU A 91 -8.00 12.06 -13.48
CA LEU A 91 -6.62 12.03 -13.97
C LEU A 91 -6.50 12.41 -15.44
N GLN A 92 -7.48 12.02 -16.27
CA GLN A 92 -7.54 12.41 -17.68
C GLN A 92 -7.80 13.91 -17.85
N ARG A 93 -8.80 14.44 -17.12
CA ARG A 93 -9.12 15.88 -17.14
C ARG A 93 -7.92 16.73 -16.75
N ASP A 94 -7.16 16.29 -15.75
CA ASP A 94 -6.06 17.05 -15.16
C ASP A 94 -4.69 16.71 -15.80
N GLY A 95 -4.67 15.87 -16.86
CA GLY A 95 -3.45 15.49 -17.59
C GLY A 95 -2.48 14.60 -16.80
N LEU A 96 -2.98 13.91 -15.76
CA LEU A 96 -2.17 13.12 -14.82
C LEU A 96 -2.15 11.61 -15.11
N MET A 97 -2.76 11.13 -16.21
CA MET A 97 -2.84 9.68 -16.49
C MET A 97 -1.46 9.01 -16.60
N GLU A 98 -0.47 9.68 -17.18
CA GLU A 98 0.90 9.15 -17.27
C GLU A 98 1.66 9.19 -15.93
N LYS A 99 1.14 9.95 -14.98
CA LYS A 99 1.64 10.05 -13.60
C LYS A 99 0.83 9.25 -12.60
N LYS A 100 -0.01 8.33 -13.06
CA LYS A 100 -0.76 7.46 -12.18
C LYS A 100 0.18 6.58 -11.35
N GLY A 101 0.06 6.66 -10.02
CA GLY A 101 0.99 6.06 -9.07
C GLY A 101 2.04 7.03 -8.51
N PHE A 102 2.19 8.22 -9.08
CA PHE A 102 2.98 9.32 -8.49
C PHE A 102 2.18 10.00 -7.37
N PRO A 103 2.84 10.69 -6.42
CA PRO A 103 2.16 11.32 -5.29
C PRO A 103 0.97 12.21 -5.67
N GLU A 104 1.11 12.99 -6.75
CA GLU A 104 0.07 13.91 -7.24
C GLU A 104 -1.18 13.21 -7.80
N SER A 105 -1.13 11.92 -8.04
CA SER A 105 -2.28 11.13 -8.52
C SER A 105 -3.18 10.61 -7.39
N TYR A 106 -2.82 10.85 -6.14
CA TYR A 106 -3.57 10.39 -4.96
C TYR A 106 -4.36 11.51 -4.29
N ASP A 107 -5.55 11.19 -3.78
CA ASP A 107 -6.28 12.01 -2.81
C ASP A 107 -5.61 11.90 -1.43
N GLY A 108 -4.48 12.59 -1.27
CA GLY A 108 -3.73 12.62 -0.02
C GLY A 108 -4.57 13.04 1.19
N PRO A 109 -5.37 14.12 1.10
CA PRO A 109 -6.28 14.51 2.18
C PRO A 109 -7.26 13.40 2.58
N ALA A 110 -7.82 12.64 1.64
CA ALA A 110 -8.72 11.52 1.97
C ALA A 110 -7.97 10.38 2.68
N LEU A 111 -6.76 10.04 2.23
CA LEU A 111 -5.91 9.04 2.88
C LEU A 111 -5.53 9.46 4.30
N LEU A 112 -5.13 10.70 4.51
CA LEU A 112 -4.78 11.22 5.84
C LEU A 112 -5.99 11.22 6.78
N ARG A 113 -7.19 11.63 6.30
CA ARG A 113 -8.44 11.54 7.10
C ARG A 113 -8.75 10.10 7.47
N PHE A 114 -8.62 9.16 6.53
CA PHE A 114 -8.82 7.73 6.80
C PHE A 114 -7.89 7.23 7.92
N LEU A 115 -6.59 7.51 7.83
CA LEU A 115 -5.60 7.10 8.83
C LEU A 115 -5.87 7.73 10.20
N SER A 116 -6.19 9.02 10.23
CA SER A 116 -6.57 9.75 11.44
C SER A 116 -7.81 9.13 12.11
N ASP A 117 -8.84 8.83 11.34
CA ASP A 117 -10.08 8.22 11.84
C ASP A 117 -9.84 6.81 12.40
N VAL A 118 -9.03 6.01 11.73
CA VAL A 118 -8.63 4.69 12.23
C VAL A 118 -7.81 4.82 13.51
N LYS A 119 -6.79 5.69 13.54
CA LYS A 119 -5.93 5.90 14.72
C LYS A 119 -6.71 6.43 15.93
N ALA A 120 -7.73 7.26 15.67
CA ALA A 120 -8.67 7.73 16.71
C ALA A 120 -9.66 6.63 17.20
N GLY A 121 -9.57 5.41 16.67
CA GLY A 121 -10.44 4.29 17.06
C GLY A 121 -11.90 4.45 16.63
N LYS A 122 -12.19 5.23 15.59
CA LYS A 122 -13.54 5.33 15.03
C LYS A 122 -13.99 3.98 14.49
N ARG A 123 -15.30 3.75 14.51
CA ARG A 123 -15.91 2.53 13.99
C ARG A 123 -16.25 2.66 12.52
N ASN A 124 -16.19 1.53 11.82
CA ASN A 124 -16.66 1.39 10.43
C ASN A 124 -16.06 2.44 9.48
N VAL A 125 -14.76 2.72 9.62
CA VAL A 125 -14.04 3.63 8.73
C VAL A 125 -13.92 2.99 7.34
N ARG A 126 -14.26 3.73 6.30
CA ARG A 126 -14.32 3.22 4.93
C ARG A 126 -13.06 3.58 4.16
N ALA A 127 -12.46 2.61 3.48
CA ALA A 127 -11.40 2.81 2.50
C ALA A 127 -11.93 2.45 1.10
N PRO A 128 -11.70 3.27 0.07
CA PRO A 128 -12.10 2.96 -1.30
C PRO A 128 -11.37 1.71 -1.83
N ILE A 129 -11.96 1.04 -2.81
CA ILE A 129 -11.39 -0.14 -3.45
C ILE A 129 -10.86 0.24 -4.84
N TYR A 130 -9.71 -0.33 -5.19
CA TYR A 130 -9.12 -0.23 -6.51
C TYR A 130 -9.17 -1.56 -7.24
N SER A 131 -9.56 -1.54 -8.50
CA SER A 131 -9.55 -2.71 -9.37
C SER A 131 -8.42 -2.63 -10.39
N HIS A 132 -7.43 -3.53 -10.27
CA HIS A 132 -6.38 -3.66 -11.27
C HIS A 132 -6.91 -4.14 -12.63
N LEU A 133 -8.08 -4.78 -12.68
CA LEU A 133 -8.68 -5.26 -13.92
C LEU A 133 -9.16 -4.09 -14.77
N VAL A 134 -9.97 -3.20 -14.19
CA VAL A 134 -10.47 -2.00 -14.88
C VAL A 134 -9.53 -0.81 -14.74
N TYR A 135 -8.44 -0.98 -14.00
CA TYR A 135 -7.41 0.03 -13.76
C TYR A 135 -7.97 1.35 -13.20
N ASP A 136 -8.95 1.24 -12.29
CA ASP A 136 -9.61 2.40 -11.69
C ASP A 136 -10.11 2.12 -10.27
N VAL A 137 -10.45 3.18 -9.55
CA VAL A 137 -11.17 3.11 -8.29
C VAL A 137 -12.60 2.62 -8.58
N VAL A 138 -13.08 1.67 -7.78
CA VAL A 138 -14.43 1.11 -7.96
C VAL A 138 -15.44 2.01 -7.25
N ALA A 139 -16.37 2.55 -8.03
CA ALA A 139 -17.41 3.41 -7.47
C ALA A 139 -18.28 2.63 -6.46
N ASP A 140 -18.60 3.29 -5.34
CA ASP A 140 -19.50 2.79 -4.30
C ASP A 140 -19.05 1.52 -3.55
N GLU A 141 -17.87 0.96 -3.87
CA GLU A 141 -17.30 -0.16 -3.13
C GLU A 141 -16.23 0.31 -2.12
N HIS A 142 -16.30 -0.24 -0.90
CA HIS A 142 -15.40 0.14 0.19
C HIS A 142 -15.00 -1.07 1.02
N VAL A 143 -13.77 -1.08 1.48
CA VAL A 143 -13.35 -1.93 2.62
C VAL A 143 -13.76 -1.21 3.90
N VAL A 144 -14.41 -1.92 4.81
CA VAL A 144 -14.78 -1.39 6.12
C VAL A 144 -13.74 -1.81 7.16
N VAL A 145 -13.10 -0.84 7.77
CA VAL A 145 -12.11 -1.02 8.84
C VAL A 145 -12.77 -0.65 10.17
N ASP A 146 -13.02 -1.64 11.04
CA ASP A 146 -13.68 -1.44 12.32
C ASP A 146 -12.77 -1.84 13.48
N ARG A 147 -12.03 -0.90 14.04
CA ARG A 147 -11.15 -1.06 15.21
C ARG A 147 -10.27 -2.31 15.14
N PRO A 148 -9.38 -2.44 14.16
CA PRO A 148 -8.47 -3.56 14.09
C PRO A 148 -7.45 -3.53 15.24
N ASP A 149 -6.79 -4.66 15.51
CA ASP A 149 -5.58 -4.69 16.33
C ASP A 149 -4.41 -4.10 15.56
N ILE A 150 -4.32 -4.49 14.29
CA ILE A 150 -3.31 -4.04 13.35
C ILE A 150 -4.00 -3.61 12.05
N LEU A 151 -3.60 -2.44 11.53
CA LEU A 151 -3.86 -2.03 10.16
C LEU A 151 -2.56 -2.07 9.37
N ILE A 152 -2.51 -2.87 8.30
CA ILE A 152 -1.43 -2.83 7.32
C ILE A 152 -1.85 -1.88 6.19
N VAL A 153 -1.02 -0.89 5.91
CA VAL A 153 -1.21 0.07 4.81
C VAL A 153 -0.11 -0.17 3.78
N GLU A 154 -0.48 -0.61 2.59
CA GLU A 154 0.46 -0.95 1.51
C GLU A 154 0.34 0.06 0.39
N GLY A 155 1.49 0.57 -0.09
CA GLY A 155 1.52 1.46 -1.24
C GLY A 155 2.90 1.89 -1.69
N LEU A 156 2.96 2.55 -2.84
CA LEU A 156 4.22 3.03 -3.42
C LEU A 156 4.81 4.19 -2.61
N ASN A 157 3.97 5.16 -2.26
CA ASN A 157 4.40 6.45 -1.72
C ASN A 157 4.08 6.60 -0.21
N VAL A 158 3.85 5.49 0.51
CA VAL A 158 3.40 5.56 1.92
C VAL A 158 4.47 6.10 2.87
N LEU A 159 5.74 6.04 2.49
CA LEU A 159 6.86 6.62 3.25
C LEU A 159 7.36 7.95 2.64
N ASN A 160 6.76 8.42 1.56
CA ASN A 160 7.17 9.68 0.95
C ASN A 160 6.97 10.84 1.94
N PRO A 161 8.03 11.63 2.23
CA PRO A 161 7.97 12.71 3.23
C PRO A 161 7.14 13.92 2.76
N GLY A 162 6.59 13.86 1.55
CA GLY A 162 5.87 14.98 0.97
C GLY A 162 6.77 16.17 0.62
N ARG A 163 6.16 17.24 0.14
CA ARG A 163 6.87 18.51 -0.10
C ARG A 163 6.94 19.29 1.21
N ARG A 164 8.12 19.81 1.55
CA ARG A 164 8.26 20.72 2.67
C ARG A 164 7.36 21.95 2.47
N PRO A 165 6.54 22.33 3.45
CA PRO A 165 5.74 23.53 3.38
C PRO A 165 6.63 24.76 3.16
N LYS A 166 6.19 25.70 2.32
CA LYS A 166 6.97 26.91 2.03
C LYS A 166 7.06 27.86 3.24
N ASP A 167 6.09 27.79 4.12
CA ASP A 167 5.89 28.75 5.22
C ASP A 167 6.19 28.17 6.62
N GLY A 168 6.86 27.02 6.69
CA GLY A 168 7.23 26.39 7.97
C GLY A 168 6.07 25.77 8.75
N GLU A 169 4.86 25.69 8.18
CA GLU A 169 3.74 24.97 8.78
C GLU A 169 3.99 23.45 8.72
N ALA A 170 3.75 22.76 9.84
CA ALA A 170 3.82 21.30 9.86
C ALA A 170 2.60 20.71 9.13
N VAL A 171 2.84 20.06 7.99
CA VAL A 171 1.80 19.30 7.28
C VAL A 171 1.97 17.82 7.59
N PRO A 172 0.96 17.14 8.13
CA PRO A 172 1.06 15.72 8.43
C PRO A 172 1.28 14.92 7.14
N VAL A 173 2.15 13.92 7.21
CA VAL A 173 2.40 12.95 6.14
C VAL A 173 1.88 11.57 6.53
N VAL A 174 1.73 10.70 5.55
CA VAL A 174 1.17 9.35 5.75
C VAL A 174 1.96 8.56 6.79
N SER A 175 3.30 8.66 6.75
CA SER A 175 4.20 7.95 7.67
C SER A 175 4.09 8.39 9.13
N ASP A 176 3.55 9.58 9.44
CA ASP A 176 3.33 10.04 10.82
C ASP A 176 2.32 9.16 11.58
N TYR A 177 1.47 8.44 10.85
CA TYR A 177 0.48 7.53 11.43
C TYR A 177 1.03 6.12 11.69
N PHE A 178 2.23 5.80 11.20
CA PHE A 178 2.78 4.45 11.31
C PHE A 178 3.50 4.24 12.64
N ASP A 179 3.20 3.10 13.27
CA ASP A 179 3.93 2.63 14.43
C ASP A 179 5.15 1.78 14.01
N PHE A 180 5.12 1.25 12.77
CA PHE A 180 6.21 0.49 12.17
C PHE A 180 6.16 0.60 10.64
N SER A 181 7.32 0.54 10.00
CA SER A 181 7.43 0.58 8.55
C SER A 181 8.31 -0.55 8.03
N VAL A 182 7.89 -1.14 6.90
CA VAL A 182 8.66 -2.12 6.14
C VAL A 182 8.90 -1.56 4.75
N TYR A 183 10.16 -1.36 4.40
CA TYR A 183 10.55 -0.98 3.05
C TYR A 183 11.13 -2.19 2.33
N LEU A 184 10.54 -2.56 1.21
CA LEU A 184 11.04 -3.63 0.35
C LEU A 184 11.94 -3.06 -0.73
N HIS A 185 13.20 -3.46 -0.70
CA HIS A 185 14.21 -3.05 -1.66
C HIS A 185 14.64 -4.19 -2.56
N ALA A 186 14.94 -3.88 -3.80
CA ALA A 186 15.64 -4.74 -4.74
C ALA A 186 16.40 -3.88 -5.76
N GLU A 187 17.45 -4.44 -6.35
CA GLU A 187 18.21 -3.81 -7.42
C GLU A 187 17.33 -3.49 -8.63
N GLU A 188 17.54 -2.35 -9.27
CA GLU A 188 16.72 -1.86 -10.39
C GLU A 188 16.60 -2.87 -11.52
N ALA A 189 17.72 -3.53 -11.89
CA ALA A 189 17.72 -4.55 -12.93
C ALA A 189 16.83 -5.75 -12.58
N LEU A 190 16.71 -6.09 -11.30
CA LEU A 190 15.82 -7.13 -10.81
C LEU A 190 14.35 -6.68 -10.85
N LEU A 191 14.08 -5.45 -10.46
CA LEU A 191 12.75 -4.86 -10.51
C LEU A 191 12.22 -4.79 -11.96
N GLU A 192 13.07 -4.32 -12.91
CA GLU A 192 12.75 -4.33 -14.34
C GLU A 192 12.42 -5.73 -14.83
N LYS A 193 13.27 -6.71 -14.53
CA LYS A 193 13.06 -8.12 -14.91
C LYS A 193 11.73 -8.65 -14.37
N TRP A 194 11.41 -8.41 -13.10
CA TRP A 194 10.17 -8.88 -12.48
C TRP A 194 8.95 -8.16 -13.04
N TYR A 195 9.08 -6.87 -13.34
CA TYR A 195 8.01 -6.09 -13.97
C TYR A 195 7.68 -6.62 -15.36
N ILE A 196 8.69 -6.82 -16.22
CA ILE A 196 8.52 -7.36 -17.56
C ILE A 196 7.92 -8.78 -17.51
N ALA A 197 8.45 -9.66 -16.67
CA ALA A 197 7.92 -11.02 -16.49
C ALA A 197 6.46 -11.02 -16.03
N ARG A 198 6.09 -10.11 -15.10
CA ARG A 198 4.71 -9.92 -14.65
C ARG A 198 3.82 -9.43 -15.81
N PHE A 199 4.27 -8.45 -16.59
CA PHE A 199 3.53 -7.92 -17.73
C PHE A 199 3.26 -9.03 -18.76
N MET A 200 4.28 -9.83 -19.11
CA MET A 200 4.14 -10.93 -20.06
C MET A 200 3.14 -11.99 -19.56
N ARG A 201 3.20 -12.35 -18.29
CA ARG A 201 2.21 -13.26 -17.68
C ARG A 201 0.80 -12.68 -17.70
N LEU A 202 0.63 -11.39 -17.42
CA LEU A 202 -0.68 -10.72 -17.45
C LEU A 202 -1.24 -10.65 -18.88
N ARG A 203 -0.38 -10.48 -19.90
CA ARG A 203 -0.76 -10.55 -21.30
C ARG A 203 -1.45 -11.87 -21.66
N GLU A 204 -0.97 -12.96 -21.09
CA GLU A 204 -1.52 -14.30 -21.34
C GLU A 204 -2.78 -14.60 -20.50
N THR A 205 -3.04 -13.81 -19.46
CA THR A 205 -4.10 -14.07 -18.47
C THR A 205 -5.07 -12.90 -18.35
N ALA A 206 -4.85 -12.01 -17.39
CA ALA A 206 -5.79 -10.94 -17.02
C ALA A 206 -6.04 -9.91 -18.15
N PHE A 207 -5.09 -9.67 -19.05
CA PHE A 207 -5.31 -8.76 -20.17
C PHE A 207 -6.26 -9.32 -21.23
N ARG A 208 -6.49 -10.64 -21.25
CA ARG A 208 -7.46 -11.29 -22.13
C ARG A 208 -8.91 -11.16 -21.66
N ASP A 209 -9.14 -10.78 -20.41
CA ASP A 209 -10.50 -10.53 -19.91
C ASP A 209 -11.12 -9.37 -20.71
N PRO A 210 -12.36 -9.52 -21.24
CA PRO A 210 -13.04 -8.46 -21.99
C PRO A 210 -13.18 -7.14 -21.24
N ARG A 211 -13.21 -7.18 -19.90
CA ARG A 211 -13.32 -6.02 -19.03
C ARG A 211 -11.97 -5.35 -18.76
N SER A 212 -10.85 -5.96 -19.18
CA SER A 212 -9.53 -5.45 -18.86
C SER A 212 -9.24 -4.12 -19.57
N TYR A 213 -8.86 -3.12 -18.80
CA TYR A 213 -8.34 -1.86 -19.34
C TYR A 213 -7.14 -2.07 -20.27
N PHE A 214 -6.34 -3.10 -19.99
CA PHE A 214 -5.13 -3.43 -20.73
C PHE A 214 -5.34 -4.46 -21.87
N ARG A 215 -6.59 -4.73 -22.25
CA ARG A 215 -6.91 -5.71 -23.29
C ARG A 215 -6.14 -5.51 -24.58
N LYS A 216 -5.90 -4.25 -24.97
CA LYS A 216 -5.10 -3.91 -26.14
C LYS A 216 -3.70 -4.53 -26.16
N TYR A 217 -3.13 -4.86 -25.01
CA TYR A 217 -1.82 -5.47 -24.91
C TYR A 217 -1.86 -7.00 -25.06
N ALA A 218 -3.02 -7.64 -24.95
CA ALA A 218 -3.17 -9.07 -25.16
C ALA A 218 -2.95 -9.49 -26.63
N GLU A 219 -3.15 -8.55 -27.56
CA GLU A 219 -3.05 -8.78 -29.03
C GLU A 219 -1.64 -8.50 -29.57
N LEU A 220 -0.75 -7.92 -28.77
CA LEU A 220 0.63 -7.64 -29.18
C LEU A 220 1.42 -8.93 -29.39
N SER A 221 2.36 -8.93 -30.33
CA SER A 221 3.38 -9.98 -30.40
C SER A 221 4.22 -10.02 -29.10
N GLU A 222 4.94 -11.09 -28.88
CA GLU A 222 5.82 -11.19 -27.71
C GLU A 222 6.87 -10.08 -27.68
N GLU A 223 7.50 -9.80 -28.82
CA GLU A 223 8.49 -8.74 -28.98
C GLU A 223 7.89 -7.36 -28.72
N GLN A 224 6.72 -7.06 -29.30
CA GLN A 224 6.02 -5.79 -29.09
C GLN A 224 5.60 -5.61 -27.62
N ALA A 225 5.11 -6.68 -26.98
CA ALA A 225 4.70 -6.65 -25.58
C ALA A 225 5.90 -6.39 -24.65
N MET A 226 7.04 -7.04 -24.93
CA MET A 226 8.28 -6.83 -24.18
C MET A 226 8.80 -5.41 -24.32
N ALA A 227 8.83 -4.88 -25.57
CA ALA A 227 9.22 -3.49 -25.82
C ALA A 227 8.29 -2.48 -25.14
N THR A 228 6.98 -2.75 -25.16
CA THR A 228 5.96 -1.95 -24.47
C THR A 228 6.18 -1.94 -22.95
N ALA A 229 6.36 -3.12 -22.37
CA ALA A 229 6.60 -3.26 -20.93
C ALA A 229 7.86 -2.52 -20.50
N LYS A 230 8.96 -2.65 -21.26
CA LYS A 230 10.21 -1.93 -21.00
C LYS A 230 10.04 -0.41 -21.11
N GLY A 231 9.31 0.07 -22.13
CA GLY A 231 9.01 1.49 -22.30
C GLY A 231 8.21 2.07 -21.14
N ILE A 232 7.20 1.35 -20.64
CA ILE A 232 6.42 1.77 -19.46
C ILE A 232 7.30 1.75 -18.20
N TRP A 233 8.12 0.72 -18.03
CA TRP A 233 9.06 0.64 -16.90
C TRP A 233 9.96 1.88 -16.86
N THR A 234 10.68 2.15 -17.93
CA THR A 234 11.67 3.24 -17.98
C THR A 234 11.02 4.62 -17.82
N ARG A 235 9.89 4.87 -18.51
CA ARG A 235 9.27 6.19 -18.54
C ARG A 235 8.48 6.52 -17.29
N ILE A 236 7.84 5.53 -16.68
CA ILE A 236 6.90 5.75 -15.56
C ILE A 236 7.43 5.17 -14.26
N ASN A 237 7.68 3.85 -14.22
CA ASN A 237 7.97 3.19 -12.95
C ASN A 237 9.35 3.54 -12.40
N LEU A 238 10.36 3.62 -13.26
CA LEU A 238 11.72 3.98 -12.88
C LEU A 238 11.80 5.45 -12.47
N ALA A 239 11.13 6.34 -13.20
CA ALA A 239 11.05 7.76 -12.83
C ALA A 239 10.39 7.92 -11.44
N ASN A 240 9.24 7.27 -11.22
CA ASN A 240 8.58 7.31 -9.90
C ASN A 240 9.44 6.69 -8.80
N LEU A 241 10.18 5.63 -9.10
CA LEU A 241 11.11 5.02 -8.15
C LEU A 241 12.16 6.02 -7.67
N HIS A 242 12.82 6.71 -8.61
CA HIS A 242 13.89 7.65 -8.28
C HIS A 242 13.37 8.93 -7.63
N ASP A 243 12.26 9.48 -8.14
CA ASP A 243 11.78 10.79 -7.71
C ASP A 243 10.99 10.73 -6.40
N ASN A 244 10.30 9.62 -6.10
CA ASN A 244 9.31 9.57 -5.04
C ASN A 244 9.44 8.39 -4.07
N VAL A 245 10.00 7.25 -4.48
CA VAL A 245 10.04 6.03 -3.66
C VAL A 245 11.38 5.84 -2.97
N LEU A 246 12.50 6.05 -3.66
CA LEU A 246 13.85 5.94 -3.06
C LEU A 246 14.18 7.08 -2.08
N PRO A 247 13.72 8.33 -2.28
CA PRO A 247 14.00 9.43 -1.34
C PRO A 247 13.21 9.37 -0.01
N THR A 248 12.72 8.20 0.41
CA THR A 248 11.88 8.00 1.61
C THR A 248 12.69 7.55 2.84
#